data_3672f6902d1a194ae4dd7a39172fbb02
#
_entry.id   3672f6902d1a194ae4dd7a39172fbb02
#
_cell.length_a   1.000
_cell.length_b   1.000
_cell.length_c   1.000
_cell.angle_alpha   90.00
_cell.angle_beta   90.00
_cell.angle_gamma   90.00
#
_symmetry.space_group_name_H-M   'P 1'
#
loop_
_entity.id
_entity.type
_entity.pdbx_description
1 polymer ?
#
loop_
_entity_poly.entity_id
_entity_poly.type
_entity_poly.pdbx_seq_one_letter_code
_entity_poly.pdbx_strand_id
1 'polypeptide(L)'
;SQRVADPELTAKGRVQAERVAAYLAEGLHLAPAERAEDRPFFDQLYCSPMIRTLHTAQAIEQAMESKSEIWVAIHEMGGIFLDHGGERGTVGYPGLTRAEIATRFPSSIPSAEVGEDGWWDAGKETDQQAQRRAIGVAADLRARAEEKTRIGFVTHGGFMSLLLSALGNQARDDGAYYEHENTAITRVALAPSTTVIRYLNRTEHLPDELQRLRYPSA
;
A
#
# COMPACT_ATOMS: atom_id res chain seq x y z
N SER A 1 -4.17 8.81 24.36
CA SER A 1 -2.84 8.45 23.83
C SER A 1 -2.39 9.54 22.89
N GLN A 2 -1.13 9.98 22.98
CA GLN A 2 -0.58 10.92 22.02
C GLN A 2 -0.52 10.24 20.64
N ARG A 3 -0.96 10.93 19.59
CA ARG A 3 -0.86 10.47 18.21
C ARG A 3 0.62 10.36 17.84
N VAL A 4 1.02 9.23 17.27
CA VAL A 4 2.38 8.99 16.76
C VAL A 4 2.40 9.31 15.26
N ALA A 5 3.48 9.91 14.76
CA ALA A 5 3.59 10.35 13.36
C ALA A 5 3.53 9.17 12.37
N ASP A 6 4.25 8.09 12.67
CA ASP A 6 4.22 6.83 11.89
C ASP A 6 3.88 5.67 12.84
N PRO A 7 2.58 5.35 13.02
CA PRO A 7 2.16 4.33 13.97
C PRO A 7 2.41 2.92 13.49
N GLU A 8 2.75 2.05 14.42
CA GLU A 8 2.80 0.61 14.22
C GLU A 8 1.40 -0.01 14.07
N LEU A 9 1.36 -1.27 13.63
CA LEU A 9 0.12 -2.05 13.65
C LEU A 9 -0.35 -2.29 15.10
N THR A 10 -1.65 -2.19 15.32
CA THR A 10 -2.30 -2.69 16.54
C THR A 10 -2.24 -4.22 16.60
N ALA A 11 -2.56 -4.81 17.74
CA ALA A 11 -2.69 -6.27 17.86
C ALA A 11 -3.67 -6.84 16.81
N LYS A 12 -4.83 -6.18 16.61
CA LYS A 12 -5.79 -6.53 15.55
C LYS A 12 -5.15 -6.44 14.17
N GLY A 13 -4.41 -5.36 13.89
CA GLY A 13 -3.74 -5.16 12.60
C GLY A 13 -2.68 -6.22 12.29
N ARG A 14 -1.97 -6.72 13.30
CA ARG A 14 -1.01 -7.84 13.14
C ARG A 14 -1.72 -9.13 12.74
N VAL A 15 -2.83 -9.47 13.39
CA VAL A 15 -3.65 -10.63 13.01
C VAL A 15 -4.21 -10.49 11.58
N GLN A 16 -4.67 -9.29 11.20
CA GLN A 16 -5.12 -9.02 9.83
C GLN A 16 -3.99 -9.23 8.82
N ALA A 17 -2.76 -8.78 9.12
CA ALA A 17 -1.58 -8.97 8.27
C ALA A 17 -1.22 -10.45 8.10
N GLU A 18 -1.26 -11.25 9.17
CA GLU A 18 -1.04 -12.71 9.11
C GLU A 18 -2.10 -13.41 8.26
N ARG A 19 -3.38 -13.00 8.37
CA ARG A 19 -4.48 -13.57 7.59
C ARG A 19 -4.34 -13.29 6.09
N VAL A 20 -4.04 -12.05 5.70
CA VAL A 20 -3.82 -11.74 4.29
C VAL A 20 -2.58 -12.45 3.75
N ALA A 21 -1.52 -12.57 4.53
CA ALA A 21 -0.30 -13.27 4.14
C ALA A 21 -0.57 -14.75 3.82
N ALA A 22 -1.27 -15.47 4.70
CA ALA A 22 -1.67 -16.86 4.47
C ALA A 22 -2.55 -17.00 3.22
N TYR A 23 -3.55 -16.11 3.07
CA TYR A 23 -4.45 -16.11 1.92
C TYR A 23 -3.72 -15.90 0.58
N LEU A 24 -2.71 -15.02 0.56
CA LEU A 24 -1.88 -14.77 -0.62
C LEU A 24 -0.95 -15.95 -0.91
N ALA A 25 -0.33 -16.53 0.11
CA ALA A 25 0.57 -17.69 -0.02
C ALA A 25 -0.13 -18.92 -0.58
N GLU A 26 -1.42 -19.11 -0.27
CA GLU A 26 -2.25 -20.18 -0.86
C GLU A 26 -2.78 -19.82 -2.26
N GLY A 27 -2.48 -18.64 -2.80
CA GLY A 27 -2.94 -18.19 -4.11
C GLY A 27 -4.44 -17.94 -4.20
N LEU A 28 -5.15 -17.78 -3.07
CA LEU A 28 -6.62 -17.66 -3.04
C LEU A 28 -7.14 -16.35 -3.66
N HIS A 29 -6.25 -15.39 -3.87
CA HIS A 29 -6.52 -14.15 -4.60
C HIS A 29 -6.58 -14.33 -6.13
N LEU A 30 -6.16 -15.50 -6.64
CA LEU A 30 -6.12 -15.83 -8.06
C LEU A 30 -7.29 -16.74 -8.46
N ALA A 31 -7.68 -16.68 -9.73
CA ALA A 31 -8.58 -17.68 -10.29
C ALA A 31 -7.91 -19.09 -10.31
N PRO A 32 -8.68 -20.19 -10.25
CA PRO A 32 -8.12 -21.54 -10.23
C PRO A 32 -7.12 -21.82 -11.38
N ALA A 33 -7.42 -21.36 -12.59
CA ALA A 33 -6.54 -21.52 -13.75
C ALA A 33 -5.21 -20.76 -13.58
N GLU A 34 -5.25 -19.55 -13.01
CA GLU A 34 -4.04 -18.75 -12.76
C GLU A 34 -3.18 -19.31 -11.62
N ARG A 35 -3.83 -19.96 -10.63
CA ARG A 35 -3.14 -20.63 -9.53
C ARG A 35 -2.40 -21.90 -9.98
N ALA A 36 -2.92 -22.55 -11.01
CA ALA A 36 -2.32 -23.73 -11.59
C ALA A 36 -1.14 -23.43 -12.55
N GLU A 37 -0.86 -22.15 -12.83
CA GLU A 37 0.29 -21.75 -13.62
C GLU A 37 1.60 -22.01 -12.85
N ASP A 38 2.60 -22.56 -13.53
CA ASP A 38 3.95 -22.75 -12.96
C ASP A 38 4.75 -21.44 -13.00
N ARG A 39 4.32 -20.48 -12.15
CA ARG A 39 4.99 -19.19 -11.97
C ARG A 39 4.68 -18.59 -10.60
N PRO A 40 5.53 -17.68 -10.09
CA PRO A 40 5.28 -16.98 -8.83
C PRO A 40 3.93 -16.23 -8.85
N PHE A 41 3.29 -16.15 -7.69
CA PHE A 41 2.05 -15.37 -7.55
C PHE A 41 2.29 -13.88 -7.74
N PHE A 42 3.48 -13.39 -7.35
CA PHE A 42 3.99 -12.06 -7.67
C PHE A 42 5.39 -12.19 -8.28
N ASP A 43 5.65 -11.52 -9.37
CA ASP A 43 6.99 -11.37 -9.95
C ASP A 43 7.75 -10.26 -9.20
N GLN A 44 7.02 -9.28 -8.67
CA GLN A 44 7.54 -8.18 -7.86
C GLN A 44 6.55 -7.81 -6.76
N LEU A 45 7.07 -7.58 -5.57
CA LEU A 45 6.30 -7.08 -4.43
C LEU A 45 6.89 -5.74 -3.99
N TYR A 46 6.09 -4.68 -4.00
CA TYR A 46 6.46 -3.37 -3.51
C TYR A 46 5.77 -3.06 -2.18
N CYS A 47 6.48 -2.34 -1.31
CA CYS A 47 5.96 -1.90 -0.02
C CYS A 47 6.17 -0.39 0.17
N SER A 48 5.18 0.28 0.73
CA SER A 48 5.33 1.63 1.26
C SER A 48 6.33 1.64 2.43
N PRO A 49 7.15 2.70 2.61
CA PRO A 49 8.13 2.78 3.70
C PRO A 49 7.53 3.04 5.09
N MET A 50 6.21 3.20 5.22
CA MET A 50 5.56 3.42 6.52
C MET A 50 5.56 2.16 7.38
N ILE A 51 5.79 2.29 8.69
CA ILE A 51 5.99 1.16 9.62
C ILE A 51 4.85 0.14 9.55
N ARG A 52 3.60 0.57 9.48
CA ARG A 52 2.44 -0.33 9.40
C ARG A 52 2.39 -1.18 8.14
N THR A 53 2.83 -0.65 7.00
CA THR A 53 2.94 -1.41 5.74
C THR A 53 4.15 -2.33 5.74
N LEU A 54 5.27 -1.92 6.32
CA LEU A 54 6.44 -2.78 6.51
C LEU A 54 6.11 -4.01 7.37
N HIS A 55 5.33 -3.86 8.45
CA HIS A 55 4.85 -5.01 9.23
C HIS A 55 3.92 -5.93 8.43
N THR A 56 3.05 -5.37 7.59
CA THR A 56 2.18 -6.18 6.73
C THR A 56 2.99 -6.90 5.63
N ALA A 57 3.94 -6.19 5.00
CA ALA A 57 4.85 -6.78 4.02
C ALA A 57 5.68 -7.90 4.63
N GLN A 58 6.21 -7.72 5.85
CA GLN A 58 7.00 -8.73 6.55
C GLN A 58 6.21 -10.04 6.74
N ALA A 59 4.93 -9.98 7.08
CA ALA A 59 4.08 -11.18 7.19
C ALA A 59 3.92 -11.87 5.83
N ILE A 60 3.73 -11.10 4.74
CA ILE A 60 3.63 -11.63 3.37
C ILE A 60 4.96 -12.23 2.91
N GLU A 61 6.07 -11.53 3.13
CA GLU A 61 7.43 -11.98 2.79
C GLU A 61 7.76 -13.32 3.45
N GLN A 62 7.39 -13.47 4.72
CA GLN A 62 7.59 -14.72 5.48
C GLN A 62 6.72 -15.85 4.95
N ALA A 63 5.44 -15.60 4.68
CA ALA A 63 4.51 -16.64 4.21
C ALA A 63 4.79 -17.08 2.77
N MET A 64 5.36 -16.20 1.95
CA MET A 64 5.63 -16.47 0.52
C MET A 64 7.13 -16.71 0.22
N GLU A 65 8.00 -16.72 1.25
CA GLU A 65 9.45 -16.83 1.11
C GLU A 65 10.03 -15.83 0.08
N SER A 66 9.50 -14.60 0.10
CA SER A 66 9.79 -13.55 -0.87
C SER A 66 10.44 -12.33 -0.23
N LYS A 67 10.77 -11.35 -1.07
CA LYS A 67 11.25 -10.04 -0.63
C LYS A 67 10.35 -8.97 -1.23
N SER A 68 10.23 -7.83 -0.53
CA SER A 68 9.63 -6.63 -1.10
C SER A 68 10.69 -5.56 -1.39
N GLU A 69 10.41 -4.71 -2.36
CA GLU A 69 11.17 -3.50 -2.62
C GLU A 69 10.39 -2.29 -2.08
N ILE A 70 11.06 -1.38 -1.39
CA ILE A 70 10.42 -0.17 -0.90
C ILE A 70 10.27 0.81 -2.05
N TRP A 71 9.03 1.19 -2.32
CA TRP A 71 8.69 2.24 -3.26
C TRP A 71 8.10 3.43 -2.50
N VAL A 72 8.89 4.49 -2.35
CA VAL A 72 8.50 5.67 -1.56
C VAL A 72 7.22 6.30 -2.12
N ALA A 73 7.05 6.32 -3.43
CA ALA A 73 5.90 6.95 -4.07
C ALA A 73 4.53 6.31 -3.76
N ILE A 74 4.49 5.14 -3.09
CA ILE A 74 3.21 4.52 -2.69
C ILE A 74 2.87 4.72 -1.19
N HIS A 75 3.47 5.74 -0.52
CA HIS A 75 3.11 6.11 0.84
C HIS A 75 1.70 6.70 0.96
N GLU A 76 1.16 6.77 2.18
CA GLU A 76 -0.18 7.32 2.43
C GLU A 76 -0.24 8.82 2.12
N MET A 77 -1.42 9.28 1.74
CA MET A 77 -1.70 10.71 1.60
C MET A 77 -1.28 11.49 2.84
N GLY A 78 -0.66 12.63 2.62
CA GLY A 78 -0.16 13.48 3.69
C GLY A 78 1.27 13.17 4.14
N GLY A 79 1.82 12.00 3.84
CA GLY A 79 3.16 11.59 4.32
C GLY A 79 3.18 11.35 5.83
N ILE A 80 4.34 11.57 6.46
CA ILE A 80 4.50 11.43 7.92
C ILE A 80 4.47 12.80 8.57
N PHE A 81 3.42 13.07 9.36
CA PHE A 81 3.25 14.35 10.03
C PHE A 81 2.45 14.24 11.33
N LEU A 82 2.64 15.23 12.20
CA LEU A 82 1.74 15.51 13.32
C LEU A 82 1.24 16.95 13.22
N ASP A 83 -0.04 17.14 13.53
CA ASP A 83 -0.62 18.45 13.74
C ASP A 83 -0.57 18.75 15.25
N HIS A 84 0.23 19.74 15.61
CA HIS A 84 0.40 20.20 16.99
C HIS A 84 -0.57 21.32 17.35
N GLY A 85 -1.34 21.82 16.37
CA GLY A 85 -2.23 22.98 16.55
C GLY A 85 -1.49 24.29 16.84
N GLY A 86 -2.25 25.38 17.03
CA GLY A 86 -1.73 26.69 17.37
C GLY A 86 -0.60 27.17 16.45
N GLU A 87 0.39 27.86 17.01
CA GLU A 87 1.51 28.43 16.25
C GLU A 87 2.46 27.37 15.68
N ARG A 88 2.55 26.18 16.30
CA ARG A 88 3.43 25.11 15.84
C ARG A 88 2.90 24.41 14.59
N GLY A 89 1.58 24.40 14.38
CA GLY A 89 0.95 23.83 13.20
C GLY A 89 1.31 22.38 12.91
N THR A 90 1.42 22.07 11.64
CA THR A 90 1.74 20.70 11.14
C THR A 90 3.24 20.56 10.92
N VAL A 91 3.84 19.51 11.52
CA VAL A 91 5.27 19.22 11.43
C VAL A 91 5.45 17.84 10.78
N GLY A 92 6.33 17.74 9.78
CA GLY A 92 6.75 16.48 9.16
C GLY A 92 7.78 15.73 10.00
N TYR A 93 7.87 14.41 9.78
CA TYR A 93 8.83 13.53 10.45
C TYR A 93 9.50 12.60 9.43
N PRO A 94 10.78 12.29 9.57
CA PRO A 94 11.56 11.64 8.51
C PRO A 94 11.20 10.17 8.23
N GLY A 95 10.46 9.50 9.12
CA GLY A 95 10.24 8.05 9.02
C GLY A 95 11.51 7.26 9.35
N LEU A 96 11.48 5.97 9.03
CA LEU A 96 12.64 5.10 9.27
C LEU A 96 13.76 5.39 8.27
N THR A 97 14.99 5.35 8.78
CA THR A 97 16.22 5.39 7.98
C THR A 97 16.45 4.06 7.26
N ARG A 98 17.33 4.07 6.27
CA ARG A 98 17.78 2.86 5.57
C ARG A 98 18.33 1.81 6.54
N ALA A 99 19.13 2.20 7.51
CA ALA A 99 19.73 1.30 8.49
C ALA A 99 18.69 0.68 9.44
N GLU A 100 17.70 1.47 9.88
CA GLU A 100 16.59 1.00 10.70
C GLU A 100 15.70 0.00 9.95
N ILE A 101 15.40 0.27 8.68
CA ILE A 101 14.64 -0.67 7.84
C ILE A 101 15.42 -1.97 7.66
N ALA A 102 16.69 -1.91 7.29
CA ALA A 102 17.52 -3.11 7.11
C ALA A 102 17.62 -3.97 8.39
N THR A 103 17.60 -3.33 9.56
CA THR A 103 17.65 -4.02 10.85
C THR A 103 16.32 -4.63 11.25
N ARG A 104 15.22 -3.88 11.10
CA ARG A 104 13.88 -4.28 11.58
C ARG A 104 13.11 -5.14 10.57
N PHE A 105 13.35 -4.93 9.27
CA PHE A 105 12.64 -5.53 8.15
C PHE A 105 13.63 -6.04 7.09
N PRO A 106 14.43 -7.07 7.40
CA PRO A 106 15.58 -7.48 6.57
C PRO A 106 15.20 -8.04 5.20
N SER A 107 13.94 -8.41 4.98
CA SER A 107 13.43 -8.85 3.67
C SER A 107 12.91 -7.70 2.81
N SER A 108 12.69 -6.52 3.40
CA SER A 108 12.27 -5.32 2.66
C SER A 108 13.49 -4.54 2.19
N ILE A 109 13.67 -4.43 0.87
CA ILE A 109 14.85 -3.82 0.23
C ILE A 109 14.61 -2.31 0.05
N PRO A 110 15.38 -1.43 0.75
CA PRO A 110 15.20 0.02 0.61
C PRO A 110 15.64 0.52 -0.77
N SER A 111 14.78 1.32 -1.44
CA SER A 111 15.15 2.05 -2.65
C SER A 111 16.19 3.14 -2.37
N ALA A 112 16.75 3.76 -3.43
CA ALA A 112 17.71 4.86 -3.29
C ALA A 112 17.11 6.10 -2.60
N GLU A 113 15.79 6.27 -2.63
CA GLU A 113 15.06 7.38 -2.01
C GLU A 113 15.02 7.29 -0.47
N VAL A 114 15.28 6.11 0.11
CA VAL A 114 15.39 5.94 1.57
C VAL A 114 16.83 6.23 1.98
N GLY A 115 17.04 7.38 2.60
CA GLY A 115 18.36 7.88 3.01
C GLY A 115 18.79 7.48 4.43
N GLU A 116 19.88 8.10 4.88
CA GLU A 116 20.40 7.97 6.24
C GLU A 116 19.58 8.77 7.25
N ASP A 117 18.90 9.82 6.80
CA ASP A 117 18.03 10.68 7.62
C ASP A 117 16.54 10.33 7.52
N GLY A 118 16.20 9.21 6.86
CA GLY A 118 14.84 8.77 6.59
C GLY A 118 14.45 8.92 5.12
N TRP A 119 13.13 8.88 4.86
CA TRP A 119 12.58 8.94 3.49
C TRP A 119 11.59 10.10 3.29
N TRP A 120 11.25 10.82 4.34
CA TRP A 120 10.31 11.95 4.30
C TRP A 120 10.97 13.22 4.84
N ASP A 121 11.06 14.25 4.01
CA ASP A 121 11.71 15.53 4.33
C ASP A 121 10.75 16.73 4.23
N ALA A 122 9.47 16.46 3.94
CA ALA A 122 8.43 17.49 3.80
C ALA A 122 7.54 17.59 5.04
N GLY A 123 6.72 18.62 5.08
CA GLY A 123 5.61 18.72 6.00
C GLY A 123 4.44 17.78 5.62
N LYS A 124 3.22 18.22 5.84
CA LYS A 124 2.05 17.48 5.34
C LYS A 124 1.92 17.65 3.83
N GLU A 125 1.92 16.54 3.10
CA GLU A 125 1.60 16.53 1.67
C GLU A 125 0.17 17.03 1.44
N THR A 126 -0.02 17.93 0.48
CA THR A 126 -1.35 18.38 0.07
C THR A 126 -2.06 17.34 -0.80
N ASP A 127 -3.39 17.42 -0.87
CA ASP A 127 -4.19 16.54 -1.73
C ASP A 127 -3.75 16.62 -3.20
N GLN A 128 -3.41 17.81 -3.68
CA GLN A 128 -2.93 18.01 -5.05
C GLN A 128 -1.55 17.37 -5.30
N GLN A 129 -0.66 17.37 -4.30
CA GLN A 129 0.64 16.69 -4.39
C GLN A 129 0.44 15.17 -4.42
N ALA A 130 -0.40 14.63 -3.53
CA ALA A 130 -0.75 13.21 -3.50
C ALA A 130 -1.36 12.74 -4.83
N GLN A 131 -2.25 13.55 -5.42
CA GLN A 131 -2.85 13.26 -6.72
C GLN A 131 -1.81 13.22 -7.84
N ARG A 132 -0.89 14.20 -7.89
CA ARG A 132 0.20 14.19 -8.88
C ARG A 132 1.10 12.98 -8.74
N ARG A 133 1.41 12.59 -7.51
CA ARG A 133 2.19 11.38 -7.20
C ARG A 133 1.47 10.10 -7.68
N ALA A 134 0.18 9.98 -7.43
CA ALA A 134 -0.62 8.86 -7.91
C ALA A 134 -0.68 8.78 -9.44
N ILE A 135 -0.76 9.92 -10.13
CA ILE A 135 -0.67 9.99 -11.61
C ILE A 135 0.70 9.51 -12.10
N GLY A 136 1.80 9.89 -11.42
CA GLY A 136 3.14 9.40 -11.73
C GLY A 136 3.24 7.88 -11.61
N VAL A 137 2.80 7.32 -10.47
CA VAL A 137 2.77 5.87 -10.26
C VAL A 137 1.89 5.16 -11.30
N ALA A 138 0.74 5.71 -11.65
CA ALA A 138 -0.12 5.16 -12.69
C ALA A 138 0.56 5.14 -14.06
N ALA A 139 1.33 6.19 -14.40
CA ALA A 139 2.10 6.26 -15.63
C ALA A 139 3.22 5.20 -15.69
N ASP A 140 3.97 5.03 -14.59
CA ASP A 140 5.01 4.00 -14.47
C ASP A 140 4.44 2.59 -14.64
N LEU A 141 3.28 2.31 -14.03
CA LEU A 141 2.60 1.04 -14.18
C LEU A 141 2.11 0.79 -15.60
N ARG A 142 1.59 1.82 -16.28
CA ARG A 142 1.17 1.71 -17.67
C ARG A 142 2.33 1.48 -18.62
N ALA A 143 3.49 2.12 -18.40
CA ALA A 143 4.69 1.89 -19.17
C ALA A 143 5.16 0.42 -19.12
N ARG A 144 4.85 -0.28 -18.03
CA ARG A 144 5.18 -1.70 -17.80
C ARG A 144 4.07 -2.68 -18.18
N ALA A 145 2.93 -2.20 -18.68
CA ALA A 145 1.75 -3.05 -18.91
C ALA A 145 1.96 -4.18 -19.92
N GLU A 146 2.94 -4.07 -20.83
CA GLU A 146 3.28 -5.09 -21.82
C GLU A 146 4.20 -6.19 -21.27
N GLU A 147 4.86 -5.98 -20.14
CA GLU A 147 5.78 -6.94 -19.53
C GLU A 147 5.07 -8.21 -19.00
N LYS A 148 3.75 -8.18 -18.87
CA LYS A 148 2.91 -9.27 -18.31
C LYS A 148 3.34 -9.70 -16.90
N THR A 149 3.92 -8.78 -16.14
CA THR A 149 4.36 -8.98 -14.76
C THR A 149 3.17 -8.93 -13.79
N ARG A 150 3.24 -9.75 -12.73
CA ARG A 150 2.32 -9.67 -11.59
C ARG A 150 2.98 -8.86 -10.49
N ILE A 151 2.46 -7.68 -10.23
CA ILE A 151 3.00 -6.73 -9.25
C ILE A 151 2.06 -6.68 -8.05
N GLY A 152 2.59 -6.93 -6.86
CA GLY A 152 1.90 -6.72 -5.59
C GLY A 152 2.30 -5.38 -4.96
N PHE A 153 1.34 -4.70 -4.33
CA PHE A 153 1.58 -3.50 -3.53
C PHE A 153 1.06 -3.67 -2.11
N VAL A 154 1.91 -3.39 -1.13
CA VAL A 154 1.48 -3.17 0.25
C VAL A 154 1.49 -1.66 0.49
N THR A 155 0.30 -1.07 0.45
CA THR A 155 0.11 0.38 0.47
C THR A 155 -1.09 0.78 1.35
N HIS A 156 -1.75 1.91 1.10
CA HIS A 156 -2.72 2.55 1.98
C HIS A 156 -4.02 2.85 1.26
N GLY A 157 -5.13 2.86 2.01
CA GLY A 157 -6.46 3.06 1.43
C GLY A 157 -6.64 4.40 0.73
N GLY A 158 -6.15 5.49 1.31
CA GLY A 158 -6.23 6.82 0.70
C GLY A 158 -5.43 6.90 -0.60
N PHE A 159 -4.19 6.42 -0.60
CA PHE A 159 -3.36 6.39 -1.80
C PHE A 159 -3.94 5.45 -2.88
N MET A 160 -4.45 4.27 -2.49
CA MET A 160 -5.09 3.35 -3.45
C MET A 160 -6.29 3.98 -4.15
N SER A 161 -7.11 4.76 -3.42
CA SER A 161 -8.22 5.50 -4.03
C SER A 161 -7.75 6.47 -5.10
N LEU A 162 -6.67 7.23 -4.84
CA LEU A 162 -6.07 8.12 -5.84
C LEU A 162 -5.48 7.37 -7.02
N LEU A 163 -4.77 6.27 -6.76
CA LEU A 163 -4.16 5.46 -7.82
C LEU A 163 -5.22 4.84 -8.74
N LEU A 164 -6.32 4.33 -8.20
CA LEU A 164 -7.42 3.80 -9.00
C LEU A 164 -8.10 4.88 -9.84
N SER A 165 -8.30 6.08 -9.29
CA SER A 165 -8.79 7.23 -10.05
C SER A 165 -7.86 7.59 -11.21
N ALA A 166 -6.53 7.65 -10.95
CA ALA A 166 -5.53 7.93 -11.99
C ALA A 166 -5.48 6.84 -13.07
N LEU A 167 -5.56 5.57 -12.67
CA LEU A 167 -5.64 4.43 -13.60
C LEU A 167 -6.94 4.41 -14.40
N GLY A 168 -8.04 4.94 -13.86
CA GLY A 168 -9.32 5.10 -14.55
C GLY A 168 -9.41 6.35 -15.41
N ASN A 169 -8.38 7.19 -15.47
CA ASN A 169 -8.40 8.54 -16.08
C ASN A 169 -9.55 9.41 -15.53
N GLN A 170 -9.88 9.24 -14.25
CA GLN A 170 -10.90 10.02 -13.55
C GLN A 170 -10.24 11.19 -12.83
N ALA A 171 -10.80 12.39 -12.99
CA ALA A 171 -10.45 13.50 -12.12
C ALA A 171 -11.05 13.25 -10.73
N ARG A 172 -10.29 13.51 -9.66
CA ARG A 172 -10.77 13.34 -8.27
C ARG A 172 -11.96 14.27 -7.94
N ASP A 173 -12.06 15.38 -8.63
CA ASP A 173 -13.12 16.36 -8.43
C ASP A 173 -14.52 15.82 -8.75
N ASP A 174 -14.63 14.68 -9.44
CA ASP A 174 -15.86 13.99 -9.77
C ASP A 174 -16.42 13.12 -8.62
N GLY A 175 -15.81 13.17 -7.43
CA GLY A 175 -16.38 12.65 -6.19
C GLY A 175 -16.27 11.15 -5.93
N ALA A 176 -15.65 10.36 -6.80
CA ALA A 176 -15.49 8.92 -6.55
C ALA A 176 -14.38 8.66 -5.52
N TYR A 177 -14.72 7.97 -4.43
CA TYR A 177 -13.76 7.47 -3.44
C TYR A 177 -13.85 5.95 -3.38
N TYR A 178 -12.72 5.27 -3.63
CA TYR A 178 -12.63 3.82 -3.53
C TYR A 178 -12.25 3.44 -2.10
N GLU A 179 -13.25 3.01 -1.32
CA GLU A 179 -13.03 2.59 0.06
C GLU A 179 -12.27 1.26 0.11
N HIS A 180 -11.34 1.17 1.07
CA HIS A 180 -10.59 -0.05 1.33
C HIS A 180 -10.59 -0.36 2.83
N GLU A 181 -10.95 -1.60 3.16
CA GLU A 181 -10.74 -2.17 4.47
C GLU A 181 -9.25 -2.43 4.73
N ASN A 182 -8.89 -2.57 6.01
CA ASN A 182 -7.52 -2.97 6.35
C ASN A 182 -7.20 -4.34 5.74
N THR A 183 -6.05 -4.46 5.11
CA THR A 183 -5.57 -5.64 4.40
C THR A 183 -6.48 -6.15 3.26
N ALA A 184 -7.49 -5.38 2.85
CA ALA A 184 -8.30 -5.72 1.70
C ALA A 184 -7.47 -5.81 0.42
N ILE A 185 -7.88 -6.69 -0.48
CA ILE A 185 -7.19 -6.92 -1.74
C ILE A 185 -8.00 -6.30 -2.88
N THR A 186 -7.34 -5.48 -3.68
CA THR A 186 -7.87 -4.94 -4.94
C THR A 186 -6.99 -5.42 -6.08
N ARG A 187 -7.59 -5.94 -7.14
CA ARG A 187 -6.87 -6.44 -8.31
C ARG A 187 -7.24 -5.68 -9.56
N VAL A 188 -6.21 -5.20 -10.23
CA VAL A 188 -6.32 -4.48 -11.49
C VAL A 188 -5.52 -5.21 -12.57
N ALA A 189 -6.08 -5.33 -13.76
CA ALA A 189 -5.35 -5.75 -14.96
C ALA A 189 -5.14 -4.53 -15.85
N LEU A 190 -3.89 -4.30 -16.22
CA LEU A 190 -3.47 -3.18 -17.06
C LEU A 190 -3.07 -3.66 -18.44
N ALA A 191 -3.53 -2.93 -19.45
CA ALA A 191 -3.00 -2.94 -20.79
C ALA A 191 -2.64 -1.49 -21.16
N PRO A 192 -1.87 -1.22 -22.22
CA PRO A 192 -1.41 0.14 -22.54
C PRO A 192 -2.53 1.20 -22.57
N SER A 193 -3.71 0.85 -23.06
CA SER A 193 -4.87 1.74 -23.18
C SER A 193 -6.07 1.37 -22.32
N THR A 194 -5.99 0.29 -21.54
CA THR A 194 -7.17 -0.25 -20.83
C THR A 194 -6.84 -0.60 -19.40
N THR A 195 -7.70 -0.21 -18.49
CA THR A 195 -7.68 -0.61 -17.07
C THR A 195 -8.91 -1.45 -16.77
N VAL A 196 -8.73 -2.64 -16.23
CA VAL A 196 -9.84 -3.51 -15.81
C VAL A 196 -9.69 -3.81 -14.32
N ILE A 197 -10.62 -3.35 -13.51
CA ILE A 197 -10.72 -3.73 -12.10
C ILE A 197 -11.35 -5.11 -12.04
N ARG A 198 -10.60 -6.14 -11.66
CA ARG A 198 -11.07 -7.52 -11.55
C ARG A 198 -11.92 -7.71 -10.30
N TYR A 199 -11.50 -7.12 -9.19
CA TYR A 199 -12.25 -6.99 -7.96
C TYR A 199 -11.69 -5.84 -7.13
N LEU A 200 -12.53 -5.31 -6.25
CA LEU A 200 -12.24 -4.18 -5.38
C LEU A 200 -12.55 -4.56 -3.93
N ASN A 201 -11.64 -4.20 -3.00
CA ASN A 201 -11.89 -4.28 -1.56
C ASN A 201 -12.31 -5.68 -1.05
N ARG A 202 -11.68 -6.75 -1.55
CA ARG A 202 -11.95 -8.13 -1.11
C ARG A 202 -11.36 -8.41 0.26
N THR A 203 -12.15 -9.03 1.13
CA THR A 203 -11.84 -9.29 2.54
C THR A 203 -12.14 -10.72 2.99
N GLU A 204 -12.28 -11.68 2.08
CA GLU A 204 -12.69 -13.07 2.39
C GLU A 204 -11.72 -13.79 3.35
N HIS A 205 -10.48 -13.29 3.47
CA HIS A 205 -9.51 -13.77 4.45
C HIS A 205 -9.77 -13.25 5.88
N LEU A 206 -10.65 -12.25 6.05
CA LEU A 206 -10.97 -11.64 7.33
C LEU A 206 -12.35 -12.10 7.80
N PRO A 207 -12.45 -12.78 8.95
CA PRO A 207 -13.73 -12.97 9.61
C PRO A 207 -14.31 -11.63 10.08
N ASP A 208 -15.62 -11.56 10.28
CA ASP A 208 -16.36 -10.30 10.54
C ASP A 208 -15.78 -9.49 11.71
N GLU A 209 -15.34 -10.16 12.79
CA GLU A 209 -14.76 -9.51 13.97
C GLU A 209 -13.40 -8.82 13.68
N LEU A 210 -12.74 -9.19 12.60
CA LEU A 210 -11.49 -8.56 12.15
C LEU A 210 -11.72 -7.43 11.16
N GLN A 211 -12.89 -7.33 10.55
CA GLN A 211 -13.21 -6.22 9.67
C GLN A 211 -13.39 -4.91 10.46
N ARG A 212 -13.21 -3.78 9.79
CA ARG A 212 -13.53 -2.48 10.34
C ARG A 212 -15.05 -2.38 10.46
N LEU A 213 -15.53 -1.79 11.57
CA LEU A 213 -16.95 -1.49 11.69
C LEU A 213 -17.37 -0.66 10.47
N ARG A 214 -18.29 -1.18 9.67
CA ARG A 214 -18.89 -0.42 8.59
C ARG A 214 -19.55 0.81 9.19
N TYR A 215 -19.34 1.98 8.62
CA TYR A 215 -20.17 3.13 8.94
C TYR A 215 -21.63 2.71 8.74
N PRO A 216 -22.54 3.03 9.69
CA PRO A 216 -23.94 2.83 9.42
C PRO A 216 -24.25 3.53 8.10
N SER A 217 -24.84 2.80 7.17
CA SER A 217 -25.35 3.36 5.91
C SER A 217 -26.20 4.58 6.25
N ALA A 218 -25.82 5.73 5.68
CA ALA A 218 -26.57 6.97 5.80
C ALA A 218 -28.00 6.82 5.32
#